data_fba8e79f0262eab5b130c3c0463ca579
#
_entry.id   fba8e79f0262eab5b130c3c0463ca579
#
_cell.length_a   1.000
_cell.length_b   1.000
_cell.length_c   1.000
_cell.angle_alpha   90.00
_cell.angle_beta   90.00
_cell.angle_gamma   90.00
#
_symmetry.space_group_name_H-M   'P 1'
#
loop_
_entity.id
_entity.type
_entity.pdbx_description
1 polymer ?
#
loop_
_entity_poly.entity_id
_entity_poly.type
_entity_poly.pdbx_seq_one_letter_code
_entity_poly.pdbx_strand_id
1 'polypeptide(L)'
;MEFQLKDLTNQNLIGISLFDPSKVKHWKPDNLSPEELLDGEIYHKSLYFDEYALNARNWHRDATKPLIDLAIDEIKSGAIIVDYGSGTGGSAIELVKRLDSLGLDFKLILVDPLESWFSNAYKLLKDRSNIFFCKSYGRDSDGLFSFIKLNKLLGGNKVDVILSSSTIHLIPANTLTSLFEEFYHSLSKNGKFIWSSGDIPSKDMPSFSNLLHDPYRELHKIIKNDTEYHKYELGFNENEVLKINKKADKIFPCSNDIDFYLDSLSQSNMKGEIFTKMITKSISECKLFIKTPRLSEIAGLISDINERNIFIEKLLLSLTEKSPNPSLFRNGTSYSSYWHYGIFSKIQ
;
A
#
# COMPACT_ATOMS: atom_id res chain seq x y z
N MET A 1 -57.17 -21.11 -4.54
CA MET A 1 -56.72 -19.86 -3.95
C MET A 1 -55.23 -19.73 -4.34
N GLU A 2 -55.02 -19.26 -5.57
CA GLU A 2 -53.67 -18.99 -6.11
C GLU A 2 -53.25 -17.64 -5.59
N PHE A 3 -52.32 -17.63 -4.66
CA PHE A 3 -51.61 -16.41 -4.25
C PHE A 3 -50.64 -16.01 -5.37
N GLN A 4 -50.91 -14.90 -5.99
CA GLN A 4 -50.03 -14.32 -7.03
C GLN A 4 -48.70 -13.89 -6.41
N LEU A 5 -47.66 -14.60 -6.73
CA LEU A 5 -46.23 -14.29 -6.43
C LEU A 5 -45.69 -13.11 -7.25
N LYS A 6 -46.54 -12.20 -7.79
CA LYS A 6 -46.16 -11.13 -8.66
C LYS A 6 -45.97 -9.75 -8.01
N ASP A 7 -46.37 -9.57 -6.75
CA ASP A 7 -46.34 -8.23 -6.13
C ASP A 7 -45.22 -7.98 -5.13
N LEU A 8 -44.27 -8.93 -4.92
CA LEU A 8 -43.14 -8.77 -4.01
C LEU A 8 -41.83 -8.33 -4.70
N THR A 9 -41.83 -8.25 -6.03
CA THR A 9 -40.62 -7.91 -6.81
C THR A 9 -40.44 -6.44 -7.15
N ASN A 10 -41.42 -5.57 -6.93
CA ASN A 10 -41.36 -4.17 -7.40
C ASN A 10 -41.31 -3.08 -6.34
N GLN A 11 -41.34 -3.37 -5.06
CA GLN A 11 -41.33 -2.30 -4.05
C GLN A 11 -40.03 -2.15 -3.22
N ASN A 12 -39.02 -3.04 -3.37
CA ASN A 12 -37.76 -2.94 -2.63
C ASN A 12 -36.51 -2.72 -3.51
N LEU A 13 -36.66 -2.40 -4.79
CA LEU A 13 -35.53 -2.13 -5.72
C LEU A 13 -35.25 -0.65 -5.95
N ILE A 14 -35.91 0.25 -5.23
CA ILE A 14 -35.62 1.68 -5.35
C ILE A 14 -34.40 1.98 -4.46
N GLY A 15 -33.21 2.03 -5.10
CA GLY A 15 -32.01 2.56 -4.48
C GLY A 15 -30.74 1.70 -4.46
N ILE A 16 -30.78 0.47 -4.96
CA ILE A 16 -29.54 -0.30 -5.14
C ILE A 16 -28.96 0.10 -6.51
N SER A 17 -27.97 0.98 -6.50
CA SER A 17 -27.16 1.21 -7.70
C SER A 17 -26.45 -0.10 -8.03
N LEU A 18 -26.95 -0.81 -9.06
CA LEU A 18 -26.32 -2.03 -9.53
C LEU A 18 -24.91 -1.70 -10.04
N PHE A 19 -23.93 -2.48 -9.62
CA PHE A 19 -22.57 -2.34 -10.11
C PHE A 19 -22.53 -2.60 -11.62
N ASP A 20 -22.10 -1.60 -12.35
CA ASP A 20 -21.93 -1.66 -13.80
C ASP A 20 -20.43 -1.74 -14.15
N PRO A 21 -19.89 -2.94 -14.43
CA PRO A 21 -18.47 -3.10 -14.74
C PRO A 21 -18.05 -2.38 -16.03
N SER A 22 -19.00 -2.08 -16.95
CA SER A 22 -18.68 -1.38 -18.19
C SER A 22 -18.26 0.08 -17.97
N LYS A 23 -18.64 0.67 -16.84
CA LYS A 23 -18.29 2.04 -16.45
C LYS A 23 -16.95 2.14 -15.72
N VAL A 24 -16.39 1.02 -15.24
CA VAL A 24 -15.09 1.01 -14.56
C VAL A 24 -13.99 1.33 -15.57
N LYS A 25 -13.08 2.23 -15.20
CA LYS A 25 -11.95 2.60 -16.04
C LYS A 25 -10.89 1.50 -15.99
N HIS A 26 -11.05 0.48 -16.83
CA HIS A 26 -10.12 -0.65 -16.90
C HIS A 26 -8.73 -0.23 -17.37
N TRP A 27 -7.72 -0.79 -16.76
CA TRP A 27 -6.33 -0.69 -17.15
C TRP A 27 -5.76 -2.06 -17.52
N LYS A 28 -4.85 -2.07 -18.45
CA LYS A 28 -4.01 -3.23 -18.81
C LYS A 28 -2.56 -2.77 -18.91
N PRO A 29 -1.57 -3.61 -18.59
CA PRO A 29 -0.18 -3.25 -18.76
C PRO A 29 0.15 -3.11 -20.24
N ASP A 30 0.64 -1.94 -20.63
CA ASP A 30 1.09 -1.63 -21.99
C ASP A 30 2.56 -1.21 -21.92
N ASN A 31 3.41 -1.84 -22.76
CA ASN A 31 4.79 -1.41 -23.03
C ASN A 31 5.71 -1.25 -21.79
N LEU A 32 5.54 -2.09 -20.77
CA LEU A 32 6.45 -2.11 -19.63
C LEU A 32 7.78 -2.76 -20.02
N SER A 33 8.87 -2.14 -19.58
CA SER A 33 10.20 -2.70 -19.76
C SER A 33 10.41 -3.95 -18.88
N PRO A 34 11.35 -4.85 -19.25
CA PRO A 34 11.71 -5.98 -18.41
C PRO A 34 12.13 -5.56 -16.99
N GLU A 35 12.81 -4.42 -16.85
CA GLU A 35 13.25 -3.87 -15.56
C GLU A 35 12.08 -3.46 -14.69
N GLU A 36 11.04 -2.82 -15.25
CA GLU A 36 9.82 -2.45 -14.52
C GLU A 36 9.04 -3.68 -14.06
N LEU A 37 8.96 -4.71 -14.89
CA LEU A 37 8.32 -5.98 -14.50
C LEU A 37 9.11 -6.67 -13.39
N LEU A 38 10.43 -6.65 -13.46
CA LEU A 38 11.30 -7.24 -12.44
C LEU A 38 11.19 -6.49 -11.10
N ASP A 39 11.08 -5.16 -11.10
CA ASP A 39 10.88 -4.37 -9.90
C ASP A 39 9.64 -4.84 -9.11
N GLY A 40 8.51 -5.01 -9.80
CA GLY A 40 7.28 -5.53 -9.19
C GLY A 40 7.43 -6.94 -8.63
N GLU A 41 8.12 -7.83 -9.34
CA GLU A 41 8.35 -9.21 -8.89
C GLU A 41 9.25 -9.27 -7.66
N ILE A 42 10.35 -8.52 -7.64
CA ILE A 42 11.29 -8.49 -6.51
C ILE A 42 10.61 -7.89 -5.28
N TYR A 43 9.84 -6.79 -5.46
CA TYR A 43 9.09 -6.22 -4.36
C TYR A 43 8.09 -7.21 -3.77
N HIS A 44 7.31 -7.88 -4.62
CA HIS A 44 6.37 -8.90 -4.17
C HIS A 44 7.07 -10.02 -3.39
N LYS A 45 8.16 -10.56 -3.91
CA LYS A 45 8.98 -11.57 -3.21
C LYS A 45 9.50 -11.06 -1.87
N SER A 46 9.85 -9.78 -1.75
CA SER A 46 10.32 -9.19 -0.48
C SER A 46 9.24 -9.11 0.60
N LEU A 47 7.96 -9.04 0.19
CA LEU A 47 6.83 -9.07 1.10
C LEU A 47 6.51 -10.49 1.57
N TYR A 48 6.71 -11.49 0.72
CA TYR A 48 6.38 -12.90 0.93
C TYR A 48 7.61 -13.79 1.03
N PHE A 49 8.67 -13.28 1.68
CA PHE A 49 9.87 -14.04 1.94
C PHE A 49 9.52 -15.45 2.43
N ASP A 50 9.89 -16.46 1.62
CA ASP A 50 9.68 -17.87 1.90
C ASP A 50 8.21 -18.36 1.79
N GLU A 51 7.56 -18.20 0.63
CA GLU A 51 6.27 -18.86 0.34
C GLU A 51 6.34 -20.40 0.48
N TYR A 52 7.54 -20.98 0.43
CA TYR A 52 7.78 -22.42 0.50
C TYR A 52 8.04 -22.95 1.91
N ALA A 53 8.34 -22.10 2.88
CA ALA A 53 8.42 -22.51 4.28
C ALA A 53 7.02 -22.48 4.89
N LEU A 54 6.36 -23.60 4.88
CA LEU A 54 4.97 -23.82 5.37
C LEU A 54 4.67 -23.29 6.78
N ASN A 55 5.71 -22.90 7.55
CA ASN A 55 5.63 -22.39 8.92
C ASN A 55 6.46 -21.14 9.15
N ALA A 56 7.05 -20.50 8.15
CA ALA A 56 7.85 -19.30 8.36
C ALA A 56 6.94 -18.11 8.66
N ARG A 57 7.25 -17.45 9.76
CA ARG A 57 6.63 -16.19 10.14
C ARG A 57 6.99 -15.14 9.09
N ASN A 58 5.99 -14.52 8.50
CA ASN A 58 6.18 -13.47 7.48
C ASN A 58 5.60 -12.16 8.02
N TRP A 59 6.44 -11.13 8.12
CA TRP A 59 6.04 -9.83 8.66
C TRP A 59 4.85 -9.21 7.90
N HIS A 60 4.82 -9.37 6.58
CA HIS A 60 3.75 -8.78 5.76
C HIS A 60 2.40 -9.45 6.01
N ARG A 61 2.37 -10.78 6.16
CA ARG A 61 1.16 -11.51 6.56
C ARG A 61 0.72 -11.12 7.96
N ASP A 62 1.67 -11.02 8.90
CA ASP A 62 1.38 -10.58 10.28
C ASP A 62 0.78 -9.17 10.31
N ALA A 63 1.26 -8.27 9.42
CA ALA A 63 0.74 -6.92 9.26
C ALA A 63 -0.60 -6.86 8.51
N THR A 64 -0.77 -7.69 7.48
CA THR A 64 -1.96 -7.67 6.62
C THR A 64 -3.15 -8.40 7.26
N LYS A 65 -2.89 -9.46 8.05
CA LYS A 65 -3.94 -10.26 8.65
C LYS A 65 -4.99 -9.46 9.44
N PRO A 66 -4.64 -8.55 10.36
CA PRO A 66 -5.66 -7.78 11.09
C PRO A 66 -6.50 -6.89 10.17
N LEU A 67 -5.91 -6.33 9.12
CA LEU A 67 -6.62 -5.54 8.11
C LEU A 67 -7.66 -6.40 7.38
N ILE A 68 -7.27 -7.61 6.96
CA ILE A 68 -8.16 -8.55 6.27
C ILE A 68 -9.26 -9.06 7.20
N ASP A 69 -8.93 -9.38 8.46
CA ASP A 69 -9.93 -9.80 9.45
C ASP A 69 -11.02 -8.70 9.61
N LEU A 70 -10.63 -7.42 9.78
CA LEU A 70 -11.57 -6.29 9.80
C LEU A 70 -12.44 -6.20 8.53
N ALA A 71 -11.81 -6.38 7.38
CA ALA A 71 -12.54 -6.32 6.10
C ALA A 71 -13.56 -7.45 5.97
N ILE A 72 -13.20 -8.67 6.35
CA ILE A 72 -14.07 -9.85 6.29
C ILE A 72 -15.32 -9.68 7.16
N ASP A 73 -15.19 -9.07 8.34
CA ASP A 73 -16.33 -8.83 9.24
C ASP A 73 -17.38 -7.87 8.62
N GLU A 74 -16.97 -7.02 7.68
CA GLU A 74 -17.85 -6.05 7.00
C GLU A 74 -18.32 -6.52 5.61
N ILE A 75 -17.66 -7.52 5.00
CA ILE A 75 -17.95 -7.96 3.64
C ILE A 75 -19.11 -8.99 3.66
N LYS A 76 -20.15 -8.69 2.88
CA LYS A 76 -21.26 -9.59 2.60
C LYS A 76 -21.13 -10.15 1.18
N SER A 77 -21.82 -11.28 0.90
CA SER A 77 -21.87 -11.83 -0.45
C SER A 77 -22.43 -10.80 -1.44
N GLY A 78 -21.77 -10.67 -2.59
CA GLY A 78 -22.07 -9.65 -3.60
C GLY A 78 -21.41 -8.30 -3.40
N ALA A 79 -20.60 -8.12 -2.34
CA ALA A 79 -19.93 -6.85 -2.03
C ALA A 79 -18.99 -6.39 -3.15
N ILE A 80 -18.89 -5.07 -3.28
CA ILE A 80 -17.96 -4.39 -4.17
C ILE A 80 -16.86 -3.76 -3.32
N ILE A 81 -15.62 -4.16 -3.56
CA ILE A 81 -14.46 -3.82 -2.75
C ILE A 81 -13.45 -3.07 -3.62
N VAL A 82 -12.85 -2.03 -3.08
CA VAL A 82 -11.68 -1.35 -3.67
C VAL A 82 -10.46 -1.64 -2.80
N ASP A 83 -9.35 -2.07 -3.39
CA ASP A 83 -8.03 -2.07 -2.78
C ASP A 83 -7.25 -0.86 -3.33
N TYR A 84 -7.20 0.21 -2.54
CA TYR A 84 -6.59 1.48 -2.93
C TYR A 84 -5.12 1.55 -2.51
N GLY A 85 -4.24 1.71 -3.50
CA GLY A 85 -2.81 1.55 -3.33
C GLY A 85 -2.42 0.07 -3.24
N SER A 86 -2.98 -0.74 -4.14
CA SER A 86 -2.84 -2.20 -4.12
C SER A 86 -1.42 -2.69 -4.38
N GLY A 87 -0.54 -1.83 -4.91
CA GLY A 87 0.86 -2.16 -5.21
C GLY A 87 0.98 -3.43 -6.04
N THR A 88 1.74 -4.40 -5.56
CA THR A 88 1.91 -5.71 -6.22
C THR A 88 0.77 -6.70 -5.96
N GLY A 89 -0.30 -6.26 -5.29
CA GLY A 89 -1.48 -7.07 -5.02
C GLY A 89 -1.41 -7.94 -3.76
N GLY A 90 -0.46 -7.67 -2.85
CA GLY A 90 -0.27 -8.48 -1.66
C GLY A 90 -1.53 -8.61 -0.81
N SER A 91 -2.12 -7.50 -0.39
CA SER A 91 -3.38 -7.49 0.39
C SER A 91 -4.55 -8.07 -0.38
N ALA A 92 -4.65 -7.76 -1.69
CA ALA A 92 -5.68 -8.30 -2.56
C ALA A 92 -5.65 -9.83 -2.62
N ILE A 93 -4.46 -10.44 -2.76
CA ILE A 93 -4.30 -11.89 -2.81
C ILE A 93 -4.78 -12.56 -1.51
N GLU A 94 -4.38 -12.03 -0.35
CA GLU A 94 -4.81 -12.57 0.94
C GLU A 94 -6.31 -12.39 1.15
N LEU A 95 -6.89 -11.25 0.76
CA LEU A 95 -8.32 -11.01 0.80
C LEU A 95 -9.08 -11.99 -0.08
N VAL A 96 -8.65 -12.17 -1.33
CA VAL A 96 -9.25 -13.10 -2.29
C VAL A 96 -9.24 -14.54 -1.75
N LYS A 97 -8.09 -15.03 -1.25
CA LYS A 97 -7.99 -16.36 -0.63
C LYS A 97 -8.99 -16.52 0.50
N ARG A 98 -9.16 -15.51 1.33
CA ARG A 98 -10.08 -15.54 2.47
C ARG A 98 -11.53 -15.54 2.04
N LEU A 99 -11.92 -14.69 1.08
CA LEU A 99 -13.27 -14.61 0.53
C LEU A 99 -13.67 -15.93 -0.17
N ASP A 100 -12.76 -16.50 -0.98
CA ASP A 100 -12.96 -17.81 -1.63
C ASP A 100 -13.17 -18.92 -0.58
N SER A 101 -12.37 -18.92 0.49
CA SER A 101 -12.50 -19.94 1.55
C SER A 101 -13.82 -19.87 2.31
N LEU A 102 -14.46 -18.71 2.30
CA LEU A 102 -15.78 -18.49 2.91
C LEU A 102 -16.93 -18.66 1.92
N GLY A 103 -16.65 -18.92 0.64
CA GLY A 103 -17.67 -19.06 -0.41
C GLY A 103 -18.43 -17.77 -0.69
N LEU A 104 -17.83 -16.60 -0.45
CA LEU A 104 -18.47 -15.30 -0.67
C LEU A 104 -18.29 -14.83 -2.11
N ASP A 105 -19.37 -14.41 -2.75
CA ASP A 105 -19.31 -13.68 -4.00
C ASP A 105 -18.84 -12.23 -3.74
N PHE A 106 -17.98 -11.71 -4.61
CA PHE A 106 -17.47 -10.35 -4.50
C PHE A 106 -17.01 -9.80 -5.86
N LYS A 107 -16.85 -8.48 -5.92
CA LYS A 107 -16.10 -7.80 -6.97
C LYS A 107 -14.98 -7.01 -6.30
N LEU A 108 -13.74 -7.14 -6.81
CA LEU A 108 -12.58 -6.47 -6.28
C LEU A 108 -11.96 -5.57 -7.34
N ILE A 109 -11.80 -4.30 -7.02
CA ILE A 109 -11.22 -3.28 -7.89
C ILE A 109 -9.88 -2.86 -7.28
N LEU A 110 -8.79 -3.22 -7.93
CA LEU A 110 -7.46 -2.80 -7.55
C LEU A 110 -7.17 -1.43 -8.17
N VAL A 111 -6.63 -0.53 -7.35
CA VAL A 111 -6.30 0.85 -7.76
C VAL A 111 -4.88 1.18 -7.34
N ASP A 112 -4.00 1.53 -8.29
CA ASP A 112 -2.63 1.93 -8.00
C ASP A 112 -2.09 2.94 -9.02
N PRO A 113 -1.20 3.87 -8.62
CA PRO A 113 -0.53 4.78 -9.55
C PRO A 113 0.74 4.19 -10.17
N LEU A 114 1.39 3.22 -9.51
CA LEU A 114 2.72 2.74 -9.86
C LEU A 114 2.65 1.51 -10.77
N GLU A 115 2.90 1.74 -12.03
CA GLU A 115 2.68 0.76 -13.11
C GLU A 115 3.54 -0.50 -12.96
N SER A 116 4.81 -0.36 -12.59
CA SER A 116 5.72 -1.49 -12.40
C SER A 116 5.23 -2.48 -11.35
N TRP A 117 4.74 -1.98 -10.21
CA TRP A 117 4.22 -2.84 -9.15
C TRP A 117 2.83 -3.37 -9.49
N PHE A 118 1.99 -2.53 -10.07
CA PHE A 118 0.62 -2.87 -10.42
C PHE A 118 0.53 -3.94 -11.52
N SER A 119 1.50 -3.98 -12.43
CA SER A 119 1.62 -5.03 -13.44
C SER A 119 1.82 -6.42 -12.84
N ASN A 120 2.50 -6.52 -11.69
CA ASN A 120 2.60 -7.78 -10.96
C ASN A 120 1.25 -8.22 -10.37
N ALA A 121 0.48 -7.31 -9.78
CA ALA A 121 -0.89 -7.60 -9.33
C ALA A 121 -1.76 -8.09 -10.50
N TYR A 122 -1.66 -7.43 -11.65
CA TYR A 122 -2.36 -7.85 -12.87
C TYR A 122 -1.93 -9.26 -13.32
N LYS A 123 -0.64 -9.55 -13.38
CA LYS A 123 -0.11 -10.87 -13.74
C LYS A 123 -0.69 -11.99 -12.87
N LEU A 124 -0.83 -11.74 -11.57
CA LEU A 124 -1.28 -12.73 -10.58
C LEU A 124 -2.79 -12.95 -10.56
N LEU A 125 -3.58 -11.93 -10.92
CA LEU A 125 -5.03 -11.93 -10.67
C LEU A 125 -5.90 -11.73 -11.94
N LYS A 126 -5.31 -11.48 -13.12
CA LYS A 126 -6.02 -11.13 -14.37
C LYS A 126 -7.02 -12.19 -14.87
N ASP A 127 -6.81 -13.44 -14.51
CA ASP A 127 -7.64 -14.55 -15.00
C ASP A 127 -8.96 -14.70 -14.20
N ARG A 128 -9.20 -13.82 -13.21
CA ARG A 128 -10.41 -13.79 -12.40
C ARG A 128 -11.39 -12.76 -12.95
N SER A 129 -12.57 -13.21 -13.36
CA SER A 129 -13.60 -12.34 -13.97
C SER A 129 -14.24 -11.33 -13.00
N ASN A 130 -14.07 -11.53 -11.70
CA ASN A 130 -14.58 -10.63 -10.65
C ASN A 130 -13.53 -9.63 -10.14
N ILE A 131 -12.34 -9.57 -10.77
CA ILE A 131 -11.28 -8.63 -10.41
C ILE A 131 -11.05 -7.61 -11.54
N PHE A 132 -10.96 -6.35 -11.16
CA PHE A 132 -10.82 -5.20 -12.05
C PHE A 132 -9.57 -4.41 -11.68
N PHE A 133 -8.93 -3.79 -12.67
CA PHE A 133 -7.69 -3.06 -12.49
C PHE A 133 -7.87 -1.62 -12.98
N CYS A 134 -7.53 -0.64 -12.13
CA CYS A 134 -7.62 0.78 -12.43
C CYS A 134 -6.30 1.49 -12.10
N LYS A 135 -5.68 2.15 -13.08
CA LYS A 135 -4.52 2.99 -12.82
C LYS A 135 -4.98 4.37 -12.35
N SER A 136 -4.57 4.76 -11.13
CA SER A 136 -4.97 6.04 -10.52
C SER A 136 -4.15 7.25 -10.98
N TYR A 137 -3.17 7.07 -11.84
CA TYR A 137 -2.34 8.14 -12.37
C TYR A 137 -2.39 8.14 -13.89
N GLY A 138 -2.57 9.29 -14.48
CA GLY A 138 -2.67 9.41 -15.93
C GLY A 138 -2.77 10.84 -16.39
N ARG A 139 -2.91 11.03 -17.69
CA ARG A 139 -3.13 12.36 -18.28
C ARG A 139 -4.58 12.79 -18.07
N ASP A 140 -4.76 14.03 -17.64
CA ASP A 140 -6.06 14.69 -17.59
C ASP A 140 -6.49 15.18 -18.99
N SER A 141 -7.61 15.94 -19.06
CA SER A 141 -8.12 16.54 -20.30
C SER A 141 -7.13 17.49 -20.97
N ASP A 142 -6.25 18.12 -20.20
CA ASP A 142 -5.29 19.11 -20.66
C ASP A 142 -3.94 18.48 -20.99
N GLY A 143 -3.84 17.14 -20.91
CA GLY A 143 -2.64 16.37 -21.17
C GLY A 143 -1.62 16.36 -20.02
N LEU A 144 -1.96 16.96 -18.88
CA LEU A 144 -1.11 16.97 -17.68
C LEU A 144 -1.26 15.68 -16.91
N PHE A 145 -0.15 15.18 -16.35
CA PHE A 145 -0.19 14.01 -15.50
C PHE A 145 -0.73 14.36 -14.10
N SER A 146 -1.79 13.70 -13.70
CA SER A 146 -2.44 13.92 -12.41
C SER A 146 -3.05 12.63 -11.86
N PHE A 147 -3.37 12.64 -10.56
CA PHE A 147 -4.17 11.57 -9.96
C PHE A 147 -5.61 11.66 -10.45
N ILE A 148 -6.13 10.51 -10.88
CA ILE A 148 -7.51 10.38 -11.35
C ILE A 148 -8.40 10.11 -10.13
N LYS A 149 -9.43 10.91 -9.96
CA LYS A 149 -10.40 10.76 -8.86
C LYS A 149 -11.02 9.37 -8.82
N LEU A 150 -11.14 8.79 -7.63
CA LEU A 150 -11.66 7.43 -7.44
C LEU A 150 -13.07 7.27 -8.05
N ASN A 151 -13.97 8.22 -7.81
CA ASN A 151 -15.31 8.19 -8.42
C ASN A 151 -15.29 8.13 -9.95
N LYS A 152 -14.32 8.78 -10.59
CA LYS A 152 -14.13 8.74 -12.06
C LYS A 152 -13.58 7.38 -12.51
N LEU A 153 -12.71 6.75 -11.73
CA LEU A 153 -12.22 5.39 -12.00
C LEU A 153 -13.33 4.36 -11.89
N LEU A 154 -14.22 4.53 -10.92
CA LEU A 154 -15.35 3.66 -10.67
C LEU A 154 -16.53 3.91 -11.62
N GLY A 155 -16.48 4.93 -12.47
CA GLY A 155 -17.60 5.30 -13.34
C GLY A 155 -18.90 5.68 -12.59
N GLY A 156 -18.75 6.18 -11.36
CA GLY A 156 -19.87 6.54 -10.48
C GLY A 156 -20.45 5.36 -9.68
N ASN A 157 -19.96 4.15 -9.87
CA ASN A 157 -20.35 3.01 -9.03
C ASN A 157 -20.04 3.29 -7.55
N LYS A 158 -20.94 2.83 -6.65
CA LYS A 158 -20.69 2.83 -5.21
C LYS A 158 -20.05 1.52 -4.79
N VAL A 159 -19.24 1.58 -3.73
CA VAL A 159 -18.52 0.40 -3.21
C VAL A 159 -18.80 0.21 -1.72
N ASP A 160 -18.75 -1.03 -1.28
CA ASP A 160 -19.09 -1.40 0.09
C ASP A 160 -17.89 -1.30 1.03
N VAL A 161 -16.70 -1.59 0.52
CA VAL A 161 -15.46 -1.49 1.27
C VAL A 161 -14.38 -0.82 0.42
N ILE A 162 -13.70 0.15 1.00
CA ILE A 162 -12.42 0.66 0.50
C ILE A 162 -11.36 0.16 1.47
N LEU A 163 -10.45 -0.67 0.99
CA LEU A 163 -9.30 -1.18 1.71
C LEU A 163 -8.06 -0.39 1.30
N SER A 164 -7.15 -0.08 2.25
CA SER A 164 -5.87 0.56 1.94
C SER A 164 -4.79 0.08 2.89
N SER A 165 -3.84 -0.68 2.37
CA SER A 165 -2.73 -1.25 3.15
C SER A 165 -1.43 -0.51 2.88
N SER A 166 -0.80 0.03 3.91
CA SER A 166 0.51 0.69 3.82
C SER A 166 0.62 1.77 2.73
N THR A 167 -0.46 2.50 2.47
CA THR A 167 -0.55 3.46 1.36
C THR A 167 -0.79 4.88 1.84
N ILE A 168 -1.71 5.10 2.79
CA ILE A 168 -2.17 6.45 3.14
C ILE A 168 -1.05 7.35 3.66
N HIS A 169 -0.01 6.80 4.30
CA HIS A 169 1.16 7.55 4.77
C HIS A 169 2.07 8.05 3.64
N LEU A 170 1.91 7.52 2.42
CA LEU A 170 2.62 7.97 1.21
C LEU A 170 1.89 9.09 0.46
N ILE A 171 0.65 9.38 0.85
CA ILE A 171 -0.16 10.41 0.23
C ILE A 171 0.27 11.79 0.73
N PRO A 172 0.51 12.77 -0.16
CA PRO A 172 0.87 14.12 0.27
C PRO A 172 -0.20 14.74 1.18
N ALA A 173 0.24 15.36 2.27
CA ALA A 173 -0.65 15.91 3.30
C ALA A 173 -1.71 16.86 2.75
N ASN A 174 -1.33 17.72 1.80
CA ASN A 174 -2.23 18.70 1.17
C ASN A 174 -3.31 18.08 0.26
N THR A 175 -3.24 16.77 -0.02
CA THR A 175 -4.24 16.06 -0.85
C THR A 175 -5.06 15.06 -0.04
N LEU A 176 -4.69 14.79 1.20
CA LEU A 176 -5.24 13.69 1.98
C LEU A 176 -6.73 13.90 2.32
N THR A 177 -7.11 15.09 2.77
CA THR A 177 -8.52 15.41 3.07
C THR A 177 -9.38 15.25 1.82
N SER A 178 -8.94 15.78 0.68
CA SER A 178 -9.65 15.62 -0.59
C SER A 178 -9.79 14.15 -1.01
N LEU A 179 -8.77 13.31 -0.75
CA LEU A 179 -8.86 11.87 -0.99
C LEU A 179 -9.90 11.20 -0.10
N PHE A 180 -9.96 11.56 1.18
CA PHE A 180 -10.95 11.00 2.10
C PHE A 180 -12.38 11.46 1.75
N GLU A 181 -12.57 12.69 1.25
CA GLU A 181 -13.83 13.13 0.67
C GLU A 181 -14.22 12.28 -0.55
N GLU A 182 -13.27 11.94 -1.41
CA GLU A 182 -13.51 11.02 -2.54
C GLU A 182 -13.93 9.62 -2.05
N PHE A 183 -13.30 9.10 -0.99
CA PHE A 183 -13.70 7.84 -0.37
C PHE A 183 -15.11 7.94 0.20
N TYR A 184 -15.40 9.01 0.96
CA TYR A 184 -16.75 9.28 1.45
C TYR A 184 -17.78 9.23 0.33
N HIS A 185 -17.52 9.94 -0.78
CA HIS A 185 -18.46 9.97 -1.91
C HIS A 185 -18.54 8.65 -2.68
N SER A 186 -17.48 7.84 -2.70
CA SER A 186 -17.46 6.56 -3.41
C SER A 186 -18.10 5.41 -2.63
N LEU A 187 -18.06 5.45 -1.30
CA LEU A 187 -18.69 4.45 -0.46
C LEU A 187 -20.22 4.43 -0.61
N SER A 188 -20.83 3.25 -0.48
CA SER A 188 -22.26 3.05 -0.27
C SER A 188 -22.69 3.63 1.10
N LYS A 189 -24.01 3.67 1.38
CA LYS A 189 -24.54 4.26 2.61
C LYS A 189 -23.94 3.63 3.88
N ASN A 190 -23.75 2.32 3.88
CA ASN A 190 -23.20 1.56 5.01
C ASN A 190 -21.73 1.13 4.76
N GLY A 191 -21.11 1.66 3.70
CA GLY A 191 -19.77 1.28 3.31
C GLY A 191 -18.71 1.69 4.31
N LYS A 192 -17.60 0.98 4.29
CA LYS A 192 -16.48 1.13 5.22
C LYS A 192 -15.19 1.48 4.49
N PHE A 193 -14.43 2.39 5.08
CA PHE A 193 -13.04 2.59 4.76
C PHE A 193 -12.18 1.92 5.83
N ILE A 194 -11.34 0.97 5.42
CA ILE A 194 -10.50 0.16 6.30
C ILE A 194 -9.05 0.31 5.85
N TRP A 195 -8.17 0.68 6.77
CA TRP A 195 -6.78 0.93 6.42
C TRP A 195 -5.80 0.41 7.45
N SER A 196 -4.54 0.24 7.04
CA SER A 196 -3.42 -0.04 7.94
C SER A 196 -2.16 0.71 7.52
N SER A 197 -1.34 1.05 8.50
CA SER A 197 -0.01 1.60 8.26
C SER A 197 0.92 1.33 9.44
N GLY A 198 2.14 0.92 9.15
CA GLY A 198 3.24 0.83 10.13
C GLY A 198 4.17 2.05 10.10
N ASP A 199 3.83 3.09 9.32
CA ASP A 199 4.70 4.25 9.12
C ASP A 199 4.06 5.59 9.51
N ILE A 200 3.09 5.55 10.41
CA ILE A 200 2.42 6.73 10.96
C ILE A 200 2.80 6.86 12.44
N PRO A 201 3.48 7.94 12.88
CA PRO A 201 3.82 8.14 14.28
C PRO A 201 2.59 8.45 15.13
N SER A 202 2.69 8.16 16.42
CA SER A 202 1.68 8.48 17.43
C SER A 202 2.34 8.74 18.76
N LYS A 203 1.75 9.60 19.58
CA LYS A 203 2.20 9.88 20.97
C LYS A 203 2.17 8.63 21.86
N ASP A 204 1.28 7.69 21.54
CA ASP A 204 1.08 6.45 22.30
C ASP A 204 2.04 5.32 21.89
N MET A 205 2.99 5.60 20.99
CA MET A 205 3.99 4.61 20.58
C MET A 205 4.87 4.23 21.78
N PRO A 206 5.03 2.91 22.05
CA PRO A 206 5.99 2.45 23.05
C PRO A 206 7.41 2.91 22.72
N SER A 207 8.19 3.31 23.72
CA SER A 207 9.55 3.85 23.54
C SER A 207 10.54 2.89 22.85
N PHE A 208 10.22 1.60 22.82
CA PHE A 208 11.01 0.55 22.17
C PHE A 208 10.50 0.19 20.76
N SER A 209 9.47 0.89 20.29
CA SER A 209 8.91 0.68 18.94
C SER A 209 9.43 1.72 17.96
N ASN A 210 9.30 1.42 16.68
CA ASN A 210 9.74 2.24 15.57
C ASN A 210 8.64 2.30 14.50
N LEU A 211 8.84 3.14 13.49
CA LEU A 211 8.04 3.14 12.28
C LEU A 211 8.61 2.13 11.26
N LEU A 212 7.78 1.67 10.35
CA LEU A 212 8.14 0.66 9.34
C LEU A 212 9.40 1.03 8.53
N HIS A 213 9.58 2.30 8.22
CA HIS A 213 10.65 2.77 7.37
C HIS A 213 11.86 3.37 8.13
N ASP A 214 11.84 3.43 9.45
CA ASP A 214 12.94 4.02 10.22
C ASP A 214 14.31 3.39 9.94
N PRO A 215 14.48 2.06 9.80
CA PRO A 215 15.77 1.48 9.45
C PRO A 215 16.32 1.99 8.12
N TYR A 216 15.44 2.22 7.16
CA TYR A 216 15.82 2.66 5.82
C TYR A 216 16.09 4.17 5.77
N ARG A 217 15.42 4.95 6.60
CA ARG A 217 15.72 6.38 6.81
C ARG A 217 17.09 6.56 7.44
N GLU A 218 17.41 5.79 8.49
CA GLU A 218 18.73 5.79 9.10
C GLU A 218 19.80 5.30 8.13
N LEU A 219 19.55 4.25 7.40
CA LEU A 219 20.45 3.76 6.35
C LEU A 219 20.72 4.84 5.29
N HIS A 220 19.69 5.54 4.83
CA HIS A 220 19.85 6.64 3.87
C HIS A 220 20.71 7.79 4.44
N LYS A 221 20.53 8.14 5.71
CA LYS A 221 21.40 9.13 6.38
C LYS A 221 22.88 8.69 6.40
N ILE A 222 23.12 7.39 6.69
CA ILE A 222 24.49 6.84 6.67
C ILE A 222 25.05 6.91 5.25
N ILE A 223 24.32 6.50 4.23
CA ILE A 223 24.72 6.54 2.82
C ILE A 223 25.11 7.99 2.43
N LYS A 224 24.31 8.97 2.77
CA LYS A 224 24.57 10.40 2.46
C LYS A 224 25.83 10.96 3.11
N ASN A 225 26.36 10.34 4.14
CA ASN A 225 27.58 10.76 4.85
C ASN A 225 28.75 9.79 4.61
N ASP A 226 28.59 8.76 3.78
CA ASP A 226 29.61 7.76 3.52
C ASP A 226 30.62 8.24 2.47
N THR A 227 31.90 8.24 2.81
CA THR A 227 32.96 8.73 1.92
C THR A 227 33.20 7.83 0.71
N GLU A 228 32.94 6.53 0.83
CA GLU A 228 33.01 5.60 -0.31
C GLU A 228 31.86 5.85 -1.29
N TYR A 229 30.67 6.16 -0.79
CA TYR A 229 29.53 6.53 -1.63
C TYR A 229 29.78 7.78 -2.46
N HIS A 230 30.42 8.82 -1.89
CA HIS A 230 30.73 10.05 -2.61
C HIS A 230 31.74 9.86 -3.77
N LYS A 231 32.51 8.77 -3.78
CA LYS A 231 33.40 8.48 -4.93
C LYS A 231 32.62 8.20 -6.21
N TYR A 232 31.38 7.73 -6.12
CA TYR A 232 30.52 7.49 -7.28
C TYR A 232 30.03 8.77 -7.93
N GLU A 233 30.09 9.93 -7.25
CA GLU A 233 29.75 11.24 -7.83
C GLU A 233 30.63 11.59 -9.03
N LEU A 234 31.86 11.10 -9.08
CA LEU A 234 32.81 11.34 -10.18
C LEU A 234 32.29 10.87 -11.55
N GLY A 235 31.31 9.98 -11.58
CA GLY A 235 30.65 9.49 -12.79
C GLY A 235 29.51 10.36 -13.32
N PHE A 236 29.16 11.45 -12.62
CA PHE A 236 27.98 12.28 -12.90
C PHE A 236 28.33 13.78 -12.90
N ASN A 237 27.54 14.58 -13.61
CA ASN A 237 27.59 16.04 -13.42
C ASN A 237 26.75 16.47 -12.20
N GLU A 238 26.96 17.69 -11.72
CA GLU A 238 26.30 18.23 -10.52
C GLU A 238 24.76 18.17 -10.59
N ASN A 239 24.17 18.42 -11.76
CA ASN A 239 22.71 18.38 -11.94
C ASN A 239 22.17 16.96 -11.85
N GLU A 240 22.91 15.98 -12.34
CA GLU A 240 22.55 14.55 -12.24
C GLU A 240 22.62 14.09 -10.78
N VAL A 241 23.71 14.41 -10.06
CA VAL A 241 23.84 14.13 -8.62
C VAL A 241 22.69 14.73 -7.85
N LEU A 242 22.37 16.01 -8.10
CA LEU A 242 21.25 16.67 -7.43
C LEU A 242 19.90 15.98 -7.72
N LYS A 243 19.67 15.54 -8.97
CA LYS A 243 18.43 14.84 -9.37
C LYS A 243 18.34 13.48 -8.68
N ILE A 244 19.43 12.71 -8.64
CA ILE A 244 19.50 11.41 -7.97
C ILE A 244 19.21 11.57 -6.48
N ASN A 245 19.88 12.50 -5.80
CA ASN A 245 19.67 12.76 -4.37
C ASN A 245 18.24 13.19 -4.06
N LYS A 246 17.65 14.09 -4.87
CA LYS A 246 16.23 14.48 -4.72
C LYS A 246 15.27 13.32 -4.92
N LYS A 247 15.59 12.33 -5.76
CA LYS A 247 14.80 11.11 -5.93
C LYS A 247 14.93 10.22 -4.69
N ALA A 248 16.14 10.00 -4.21
CA ALA A 248 16.45 9.22 -3.02
C ALA A 248 15.71 9.74 -1.77
N ASP A 249 15.69 11.06 -1.56
CA ASP A 249 15.01 11.72 -0.43
C ASP A 249 13.49 11.48 -0.39
N LYS A 250 12.90 11.04 -1.52
CA LYS A 250 11.44 10.78 -1.63
C LYS A 250 11.05 9.30 -1.46
N ILE A 251 12.01 8.39 -1.32
CA ILE A 251 11.72 6.95 -1.27
C ILE A 251 11.07 6.57 0.06
N PHE A 252 11.58 7.11 1.18
CA PHE A 252 11.03 6.88 2.51
C PHE A 252 10.63 8.20 3.18
N PRO A 253 9.56 8.86 2.73
CA PRO A 253 9.14 10.14 3.30
C PRO A 253 8.71 9.95 4.76
N CYS A 254 8.84 11.01 5.56
CA CYS A 254 8.23 11.06 6.88
C CYS A 254 6.73 11.33 6.72
N SER A 255 5.91 10.56 7.42
CA SER A 255 4.47 10.79 7.50
C SER A 255 4.12 11.79 8.62
N ASN A 256 2.91 12.31 8.58
CA ASN A 256 2.35 13.09 9.66
C ASN A 256 2.00 12.19 10.87
N ASP A 257 1.75 12.81 12.02
CA ASP A 257 1.22 12.13 13.21
C ASP A 257 -0.19 11.59 12.97
N ILE A 258 -0.59 10.56 13.70
CA ILE A 258 -1.90 9.91 13.58
C ILE A 258 -3.06 10.91 13.75
N ASP A 259 -2.92 11.91 14.62
CA ASP A 259 -3.94 12.93 14.86
C ASP A 259 -4.30 13.66 13.56
N PHE A 260 -3.29 13.95 12.68
CA PHE A 260 -3.52 14.57 11.38
C PHE A 260 -4.43 13.74 10.46
N TYR A 261 -4.26 12.42 10.45
CA TYR A 261 -5.10 11.52 9.64
C TYR A 261 -6.53 11.44 10.20
N LEU A 262 -6.67 11.38 11.51
CA LEU A 262 -7.98 11.34 12.17
C LEU A 262 -8.76 12.64 11.96
N ASP A 263 -8.09 13.79 12.05
CA ASP A 263 -8.69 15.10 11.77
C ASP A 263 -9.13 15.20 10.31
N SER A 264 -8.31 14.74 9.36
CA SER A 264 -8.65 14.74 7.94
C SER A 264 -9.84 13.84 7.64
N LEU A 265 -9.96 12.67 8.28
CA LEU A 265 -11.11 11.78 8.17
C LEU A 265 -12.37 12.43 8.75
N SER A 266 -12.26 13.07 9.91
CA SER A 266 -13.36 13.79 10.55
C SER A 266 -13.87 14.96 9.68
N GLN A 267 -12.96 15.75 9.11
CA GLN A 267 -13.28 16.83 8.17
C GLN A 267 -14.00 16.30 6.92
N SER A 268 -13.73 15.07 6.53
CA SER A 268 -14.39 14.39 5.41
C SER A 268 -15.69 13.69 5.81
N ASN A 269 -16.28 14.00 6.95
CA ASN A 269 -17.50 13.40 7.50
C ASN A 269 -17.41 11.88 7.68
N MET A 270 -16.25 11.38 8.06
CA MET A 270 -16.03 9.98 8.40
C MET A 270 -15.72 9.85 9.90
N LYS A 271 -16.33 8.85 10.53
CA LYS A 271 -16.05 8.49 11.93
C LYS A 271 -15.71 7.01 12.04
N GLY A 272 -14.88 6.68 12.99
CA GLY A 272 -14.47 5.30 13.21
C GLY A 272 -13.58 5.15 14.42
N GLU A 273 -12.88 4.04 14.45
CA GLU A 273 -11.96 3.68 15.52
C GLU A 273 -10.65 3.15 14.94
N ILE A 274 -9.61 3.23 15.74
CA ILE A 274 -8.31 2.67 15.44
C ILE A 274 -7.87 1.71 16.55
N PHE A 275 -7.11 0.71 16.17
CA PHE A 275 -6.34 -0.10 17.13
C PHE A 275 -4.91 -0.27 16.60
N THR A 276 -4.05 -0.80 17.45
CA THR A 276 -2.62 -0.90 17.16
C THR A 276 -2.09 -2.29 17.41
N LYS A 277 -1.01 -2.64 16.70
CA LYS A 277 -0.32 -3.91 16.87
C LYS A 277 1.18 -3.75 16.61
N MET A 278 2.00 -4.47 17.35
CA MET A 278 3.42 -4.58 17.06
C MET A 278 3.65 -5.67 16.02
N ILE A 279 4.38 -5.33 14.97
CA ILE A 279 4.81 -6.25 13.90
C ILE A 279 6.32 -6.34 13.93
N THR A 280 6.83 -7.55 13.99
CA THR A 280 8.28 -7.81 14.02
C THR A 280 8.75 -8.27 12.65
N LYS A 281 9.85 -7.71 12.20
CA LYS A 281 10.52 -7.97 10.93
C LYS A 281 11.95 -8.43 11.23
N SER A 282 12.39 -9.53 10.63
CA SER A 282 13.78 -9.99 10.75
C SER A 282 14.72 -9.11 9.92
N ILE A 283 16.00 -9.13 10.23
CA ILE A 283 17.01 -8.44 9.43
C ILE A 283 17.07 -8.97 7.99
N SER A 284 16.82 -10.28 7.80
CA SER A 284 16.77 -10.87 6.46
C SER A 284 15.63 -10.33 5.62
N GLU A 285 14.44 -10.15 6.22
CA GLU A 285 13.31 -9.50 5.57
C GLU A 285 13.60 -8.01 5.27
N CYS A 286 14.29 -7.31 6.18
CA CYS A 286 14.74 -5.94 5.92
C CYS A 286 15.68 -5.84 4.71
N LYS A 287 16.65 -6.77 4.62
CA LYS A 287 17.59 -6.86 3.49
C LYS A 287 16.88 -7.09 2.17
N LEU A 288 15.92 -8.00 2.13
CA LEU A 288 15.17 -8.29 0.90
C LEU A 288 14.33 -7.09 0.48
N PHE A 289 13.65 -6.45 1.41
CA PHE A 289 12.82 -5.29 1.13
C PHE A 289 13.61 -4.15 0.48
N ILE A 290 14.76 -3.79 1.05
CA ILE A 290 15.57 -2.67 0.54
C ILE A 290 16.29 -2.98 -0.78
N LYS A 291 16.46 -4.28 -1.14
CA LYS A 291 17.02 -4.70 -2.42
C LYS A 291 16.06 -4.56 -3.61
N THR A 292 14.78 -4.22 -3.35
CA THR A 292 13.86 -3.86 -4.43
C THR A 292 14.47 -2.72 -5.25
N PRO A 293 14.55 -2.81 -6.58
CA PRO A 293 15.27 -1.85 -7.42
C PRO A 293 14.91 -0.40 -7.12
N ARG A 294 13.60 -0.10 -7.05
CA ARG A 294 13.12 1.23 -6.73
C ARG A 294 13.49 1.70 -5.32
N LEU A 295 13.48 0.81 -4.32
CA LEU A 295 13.79 1.17 -2.94
C LEU A 295 15.30 1.32 -2.72
N SER A 296 16.10 0.53 -3.43
CA SER A 296 17.57 0.61 -3.39
C SER A 296 18.13 1.92 -3.98
N GLU A 297 17.30 2.69 -4.67
CA GLU A 297 17.69 4.01 -5.22
C GLU A 297 18.03 5.06 -4.12
N ILE A 298 17.87 4.73 -2.85
CA ILE A 298 18.51 5.52 -1.76
C ILE A 298 20.04 5.59 -1.90
N ALA A 299 20.65 4.65 -2.64
CA ALA A 299 22.05 4.64 -3.05
C ALA A 299 22.18 4.81 -4.58
N GLY A 300 21.42 5.70 -5.18
CA GLY A 300 21.22 5.81 -6.63
C GLY A 300 22.46 6.25 -7.44
N LEU A 301 23.53 6.76 -6.83
CA LEU A 301 24.80 7.05 -7.51
C LEU A 301 25.52 5.75 -7.94
N ILE A 302 25.22 4.63 -7.32
CA ILE A 302 25.74 3.33 -7.73
C ILE A 302 24.81 2.78 -8.84
N SER A 303 25.23 2.88 -10.09
CA SER A 303 24.40 2.55 -11.25
C SER A 303 24.15 1.03 -11.37
N ASP A 304 25.17 0.20 -11.11
CA ASP A 304 24.99 -1.26 -11.11
C ASP A 304 24.17 -1.72 -9.92
N ILE A 305 23.07 -2.41 -10.17
CA ILE A 305 22.11 -2.81 -9.12
C ILE A 305 22.69 -3.87 -8.16
N ASN A 306 23.59 -4.73 -8.63
CA ASN A 306 24.20 -5.76 -7.78
C ASN A 306 25.21 -5.11 -6.83
N GLU A 307 26.05 -4.21 -7.34
CA GLU A 307 26.99 -3.43 -6.56
C GLU A 307 26.26 -2.57 -5.52
N ARG A 308 25.19 -1.89 -5.93
CA ARG A 308 24.30 -1.12 -5.08
C ARG A 308 23.74 -1.96 -3.93
N ASN A 309 23.22 -3.15 -4.24
CA ASN A 309 22.66 -4.06 -3.25
C ASN A 309 23.71 -4.58 -2.26
N ILE A 310 24.93 -4.87 -2.72
CA ILE A 310 26.06 -5.27 -1.85
C ILE A 310 26.44 -4.13 -0.91
N PHE A 311 26.55 -2.90 -1.44
CA PHE A 311 26.85 -1.70 -0.67
C PHE A 311 25.81 -1.45 0.42
N ILE A 312 24.53 -1.44 0.06
CA ILE A 312 23.41 -1.25 0.97
C ILE A 312 23.40 -2.32 2.07
N GLU A 313 23.60 -3.60 1.69
CA GLU A 313 23.60 -4.70 2.65
C GLU A 313 24.73 -4.58 3.68
N LYS A 314 25.92 -4.18 3.26
CA LYS A 314 27.06 -3.92 4.13
C LYS A 314 26.73 -2.84 5.17
N LEU A 315 26.15 -1.72 4.73
CA LEU A 315 25.79 -0.64 5.64
C LEU A 315 24.62 -1.00 6.55
N LEU A 316 23.63 -1.73 6.07
CA LEU A 316 22.51 -2.20 6.89
C LEU A 316 23.02 -3.15 8.01
N LEU A 317 23.95 -4.04 7.72
CA LEU A 317 24.60 -4.89 8.74
C LEU A 317 25.35 -4.04 9.77
N SER A 318 26.14 -3.07 9.32
CA SER A 318 26.84 -2.17 10.24
C SER A 318 25.86 -1.37 11.11
N LEU A 319 24.69 -0.98 10.59
CA LEU A 319 23.64 -0.33 11.36
C LEU A 319 23.08 -1.23 12.45
N THR A 320 22.97 -2.55 12.23
CA THR A 320 22.49 -3.50 13.26
C THR A 320 23.47 -3.66 14.40
N GLU A 321 24.76 -3.52 14.13
CA GLU A 321 25.84 -3.70 15.12
C GLU A 321 26.15 -2.41 15.91
N LYS A 322 26.05 -1.27 15.24
CA LYS A 322 26.55 0.05 15.73
C LYS A 322 25.48 1.12 15.76
N SER A 323 24.20 0.77 15.75
CA SER A 323 23.14 1.76 15.75
C SER A 323 23.27 2.71 16.95
N PRO A 324 23.28 4.04 16.75
CA PRO A 324 23.16 4.99 17.83
C PRO A 324 21.82 4.92 18.55
N ASN A 325 20.83 4.29 17.92
CA ASN A 325 19.52 4.02 18.49
C ASN A 325 19.40 2.51 18.80
N PRO A 326 19.65 2.07 20.05
CA PRO A 326 19.57 0.66 20.43
C PRO A 326 18.16 0.08 20.34
N SER A 327 17.12 0.92 20.22
CA SER A 327 15.75 0.48 20.00
C SER A 327 15.48 0.08 18.53
N LEU A 328 16.34 0.50 17.59
CA LEU A 328 16.11 0.26 16.17
C LEU A 328 16.18 -1.23 15.82
N PHE A 329 17.19 -1.96 16.35
CA PHE A 329 17.29 -3.39 16.14
C PHE A 329 17.46 -4.13 17.45
N ARG A 330 16.46 -4.92 17.80
CA ARG A 330 16.48 -5.72 19.02
C ARG A 330 17.52 -6.85 18.88
N ASN A 331 18.59 -6.79 19.68
CA ASN A 331 19.69 -7.76 19.66
C ASN A 331 20.33 -7.96 18.27
N GLY A 332 20.31 -6.95 17.39
CA GLY A 332 20.86 -7.02 16.04
C GLY A 332 20.16 -8.00 15.07
N THR A 333 19.03 -8.62 15.47
CA THR A 333 18.39 -9.68 14.69
C THR A 333 17.01 -9.36 14.17
N SER A 334 16.31 -8.46 14.84
CA SER A 334 14.92 -8.12 14.49
C SER A 334 14.60 -6.67 14.82
N TYR A 335 13.54 -6.21 14.20
CA TYR A 335 13.03 -4.88 14.24
C TYR A 335 11.52 -4.92 14.46
N SER A 336 11.00 -4.07 15.33
CA SER A 336 9.58 -4.03 15.65
C SER A 336 8.99 -2.68 15.28
N SER A 337 7.96 -2.71 14.44
CA SER A 337 7.20 -1.52 14.02
C SER A 337 5.82 -1.47 14.65
N TYR A 338 5.38 -0.24 14.95
CA TYR A 338 4.07 0.05 15.53
C TYR A 338 3.06 0.31 14.42
N TRP A 339 2.04 -0.53 14.34
CA TRP A 339 1.06 -0.48 13.26
C TRP A 339 -0.28 0.00 13.76
N HIS A 340 -0.86 0.91 13.00
CA HIS A 340 -2.24 1.36 13.15
C HIS A 340 -3.15 0.65 12.16
N TYR A 341 -4.34 0.31 12.62
CA TYR A 341 -5.44 -0.23 11.84
C TYR A 341 -6.67 0.59 12.13
N GLY A 342 -7.38 1.02 11.11
CA GLY A 342 -8.56 1.86 11.26
C GLY A 342 -9.74 1.34 10.46
N ILE A 343 -10.94 1.50 11.04
CA ILE A 343 -12.20 1.25 10.36
C ILE A 343 -13.10 2.47 10.53
N PHE A 344 -13.57 3.01 9.42
CA PHE A 344 -14.31 4.26 9.35
C PHE A 344 -15.56 4.12 8.49
N SER A 345 -16.61 4.83 8.85
CA SER A 345 -17.88 4.90 8.12
C SER A 345 -18.35 6.35 8.00
N LYS A 346 -19.30 6.57 7.09
CA LYS A 346 -19.94 7.87 6.93
C LYS A 346 -20.66 8.29 8.22
N ILE A 347 -20.52 9.56 8.59
CA ILE A 347 -21.42 10.18 9.57
C ILE A 347 -22.77 10.37 8.87
N GLN A 348 -23.81 9.78 9.43
CA GLN A 348 -25.18 9.90 8.90
C GLN A 348 -25.82 11.20 9.32
#